data_61a6ff147219932d7b008b5cf1507ee5
#
_entry.id   61a6ff147219932d7b008b5cf1507ee5
#
_cell.length_a   1.000
_cell.length_b   1.000
_cell.length_c   1.000
_cell.angle_alpha   90.00
_cell.angle_beta   90.00
_cell.angle_gamma   90.00
#
_symmetry.space_group_name_H-M   'P 1'
#
loop_
_entity.id
_entity.type
_entity.pdbx_description
1 polymer ?
#
loop_
_entity_poly.entity_id
_entity_poly.type
_entity_poly.pdbx_seq_one_letter_code
_entity_poly.pdbx_strand_id
1 'polypeptide(L)'
;MFSNSFRARLMLGAAIWISAGLLGSFFVLSHLFREVVTRQVDHDLSDHTEELFGQLEMDPNGNLKIRRQLSDPRFVAPGGGLYWQVQPGNGDLLRSPSLGDQQLPFVAGDENSPRVRTAATSFGRLRVNQRTVHSKPLSAQPLILTIAVDARQIDAELTQLDRTLALSLGVIALGLSGAAIVQVAVGLWPLARVRRALVAVRTGQATSLPEDLPHEVAPLVSDLNSMIAANNDMLQRARSQAGSLAHALKTPLAILHDEAQQLEMTDQAKAAGVIKQQCEQMQCQIDYQMARARAAGRGTPGAATVVGPAVRAMLSALARLHRHRGITLDYVGPDELTVACDPQDFSEIIGNLADNGAKWRSARGIAM
;
A
#
# COMPACT_ATOMS: atom_id res chain seq x y z
N MET A 1 -4.25 -9.03 -13.06
CA MET A 1 -5.21 -8.24 -12.27
C MET A 1 -4.57 -7.25 -11.27
N PHE A 2 -3.26 -7.26 -11.08
CA PHE A 2 -2.52 -6.38 -10.14
C PHE A 2 -2.05 -5.03 -10.73
N SER A 3 -2.20 -4.79 -12.04
CA SER A 3 -1.54 -3.65 -12.71
C SER A 3 -2.18 -2.26 -12.48
N ASN A 4 -3.42 -2.18 -11.99
CA ASN A 4 -4.14 -0.91 -11.82
C ASN A 4 -4.24 -0.39 -10.38
N SER A 5 -3.66 -1.08 -9.40
CA SER A 5 -3.66 -0.60 -8.01
C SER A 5 -2.42 0.23 -7.73
N PHE A 6 -2.59 1.53 -7.45
CA PHE A 6 -1.51 2.42 -7.04
C PHE A 6 -0.78 1.91 -5.79
N ARG A 7 -1.52 1.32 -4.84
CA ARG A 7 -0.95 0.65 -3.65
C ARG A 7 -0.01 -0.48 -4.03
N ALA A 8 -0.45 -1.37 -4.95
CA ALA A 8 0.38 -2.50 -5.39
C ALA A 8 1.66 -2.03 -6.09
N ARG A 9 1.60 -0.96 -6.89
CA ARG A 9 2.79 -0.38 -7.54
C ARG A 9 3.78 0.19 -6.55
N LEU A 10 3.31 0.93 -5.52
CA LEU A 10 4.18 1.46 -4.46
C LEU A 10 4.82 0.34 -3.64
N MET A 11 4.06 -0.68 -3.24
CA MET A 11 4.59 -1.83 -2.50
C MET A 11 5.61 -2.62 -3.32
N LEU A 12 5.33 -2.83 -4.60
CA LEU A 12 6.24 -3.54 -5.50
C LEU A 12 7.53 -2.75 -5.73
N GLY A 13 7.41 -1.43 -5.92
CA GLY A 13 8.57 -0.53 -6.01
C GLY A 13 9.42 -0.57 -4.73
N ALA A 14 8.80 -0.44 -3.57
CA ALA A 14 9.51 -0.54 -2.29
C ALA A 14 10.19 -1.90 -2.11
N ALA A 15 9.48 -3.00 -2.41
CA ALA A 15 10.04 -4.36 -2.30
C ALA A 15 11.26 -4.56 -3.23
N ILE A 16 11.20 -4.07 -4.47
CA ILE A 16 12.33 -4.14 -5.42
C ILE A 16 13.52 -3.37 -4.87
N TRP A 17 13.34 -2.12 -4.42
CA TRP A 17 14.43 -1.28 -3.92
C TRP A 17 15.04 -1.85 -2.63
N ILE A 18 14.22 -2.32 -1.68
CA ILE A 18 14.69 -2.97 -0.45
C ILE A 18 15.49 -4.23 -0.80
N SER A 19 14.95 -5.10 -1.67
CA SER A 19 15.62 -6.33 -2.08
C SER A 19 16.93 -6.05 -2.81
N ALA A 20 16.96 -5.12 -3.74
CA ALA A 20 18.16 -4.75 -4.49
C ALA A 20 19.25 -4.17 -3.57
N GLY A 21 18.86 -3.27 -2.65
CA GLY A 21 19.78 -2.69 -1.68
C GLY A 21 20.37 -3.71 -0.72
N LEU A 22 19.55 -4.61 -0.18
CA LEU A 22 20.02 -5.65 0.75
C LEU A 22 20.87 -6.73 0.05
N LEU A 23 20.48 -7.14 -1.18
CA LEU A 23 21.32 -8.04 -1.98
C LEU A 23 22.67 -7.41 -2.32
N GLY A 24 22.68 -6.14 -2.75
CA GLY A 24 23.92 -5.41 -2.97
C GLY A 24 24.80 -5.33 -1.71
N SER A 25 24.19 -5.01 -0.58
CA SER A 25 24.88 -4.99 0.72
C SER A 25 25.46 -6.37 1.10
N PHE A 26 24.69 -7.45 0.88
CA PHE A 26 25.17 -8.80 1.14
C PHE A 26 26.43 -9.12 0.31
N PHE A 27 26.40 -8.87 -1.00
CA PHE A 27 27.56 -9.15 -1.86
C PHE A 27 28.77 -8.30 -1.50
N VAL A 28 28.59 -7.03 -1.21
CA VAL A 28 29.67 -6.13 -0.83
C VAL A 28 30.29 -6.57 0.52
N LEU A 29 29.46 -6.81 1.54
CA LEU A 29 29.94 -7.22 2.85
C LEU A 29 30.62 -8.59 2.77
N SER A 30 30.02 -9.58 2.12
CA SER A 30 30.59 -10.91 1.95
C SER A 30 31.96 -10.83 1.24
N HIS A 31 32.07 -10.01 0.20
CA HIS A 31 33.35 -9.81 -0.50
C HIS A 31 34.40 -9.16 0.42
N LEU A 32 34.04 -8.09 1.12
CA LEU A 32 34.93 -7.40 2.04
C LEU A 32 35.42 -8.33 3.17
N PHE A 33 34.50 -9.09 3.77
CA PHE A 33 34.89 -10.05 4.83
C PHE A 33 35.79 -11.14 4.30
N ARG A 34 35.55 -11.70 3.11
CA ARG A 34 36.41 -12.67 2.46
C ARG A 34 37.82 -12.10 2.26
N GLU A 35 37.93 -10.88 1.82
CA GLU A 35 39.20 -10.21 1.61
C GLU A 35 39.96 -9.98 2.93
N VAL A 36 39.25 -9.49 3.96
CA VAL A 36 39.85 -9.27 5.30
C VAL A 36 40.34 -10.56 5.91
N VAL A 37 39.49 -11.60 5.95
CA VAL A 37 39.86 -12.91 6.52
C VAL A 37 41.03 -13.51 5.75
N THR A 38 41.01 -13.42 4.41
CA THR A 38 42.10 -13.95 3.59
C THR A 38 43.40 -13.21 3.82
N ARG A 39 43.40 -11.90 3.94
CA ARG A 39 44.61 -11.11 4.26
C ARG A 39 45.13 -11.42 5.65
N GLN A 40 44.25 -11.61 6.63
CA GLN A 40 44.65 -11.98 8.00
C GLN A 40 45.36 -13.33 8.01
N VAL A 41 44.79 -14.33 7.33
CA VAL A 41 45.42 -15.65 7.21
C VAL A 41 46.79 -15.57 6.52
N ASP A 42 46.93 -14.74 5.47
CA ASP A 42 48.19 -14.54 4.77
C ASP A 42 49.27 -13.92 5.68
N HIS A 43 48.83 -12.97 6.53
CA HIS A 43 49.72 -12.34 7.52
C HIS A 43 50.17 -13.35 8.58
N ASP A 44 49.21 -14.10 9.16
CA ASP A 44 49.51 -15.15 10.16
C ASP A 44 50.48 -16.21 9.60
N LEU A 45 50.26 -16.64 8.34
CA LEU A 45 51.19 -17.57 7.68
C LEU A 45 52.61 -17.00 7.51
N SER A 46 52.70 -15.67 7.23
CA SER A 46 54.00 -15.01 7.13
C SER A 46 54.71 -14.92 8.48
N ASP A 47 53.96 -14.56 9.53
CA ASP A 47 54.50 -14.49 10.90
C ASP A 47 55.01 -15.87 11.40
N HIS A 48 54.24 -16.92 11.17
CA HIS A 48 54.67 -18.27 11.46
C HIS A 48 55.88 -18.71 10.64
N THR A 49 56.02 -18.21 9.39
CA THR A 49 57.20 -18.48 8.57
C THR A 49 58.46 -17.84 9.19
N GLU A 50 58.33 -16.61 9.72
CA GLU A 50 59.41 -15.91 10.41
C GLU A 50 59.73 -16.60 11.76
N GLU A 51 58.73 -17.02 12.52
CA GLU A 51 58.90 -17.80 13.76
C GLU A 51 59.65 -19.11 13.47
N LEU A 52 59.20 -19.87 12.44
CA LEU A 52 59.82 -21.11 12.02
C LEU A 52 61.32 -20.90 11.70
N PHE A 53 61.61 -19.86 10.91
CA PHE A 53 62.99 -19.52 10.57
C PHE A 53 63.82 -19.18 11.79
N GLY A 54 63.31 -18.43 12.76
CA GLY A 54 63.99 -18.06 14.00
C GLY A 54 64.25 -19.23 14.95
N GLN A 55 63.52 -20.36 14.79
CA GLN A 55 63.73 -21.58 15.62
C GLN A 55 64.63 -22.62 14.96
N LEU A 56 65.15 -22.41 13.75
CA LEU A 56 66.06 -23.32 13.07
C LEU A 56 67.47 -23.18 13.61
N GLU A 57 68.02 -24.29 13.98
CA GLU A 57 69.47 -24.43 14.46
C GLU A 57 70.12 -25.59 13.75
N MET A 58 71.47 -25.54 13.65
CA MET A 58 72.30 -26.67 13.22
C MET A 58 72.78 -27.47 14.45
N ASP A 59 72.58 -28.77 14.42
CA ASP A 59 73.18 -29.69 15.39
C ASP A 59 74.69 -29.78 15.15
N PRO A 60 75.48 -30.17 16.14
CA PRO A 60 76.93 -30.41 16.00
C PRO A 60 77.33 -31.38 14.88
N ASN A 61 76.43 -32.21 14.44
CA ASN A 61 76.60 -33.16 13.33
C ASN A 61 76.26 -32.54 11.94
N GLY A 62 75.88 -31.27 11.88
CA GLY A 62 75.51 -30.60 10.61
C GLY A 62 74.08 -30.84 10.14
N ASN A 63 73.25 -31.45 10.96
CA ASN A 63 71.84 -31.67 10.65
C ASN A 63 70.95 -30.47 11.12
N LEU A 64 69.98 -30.10 10.35
CA LEU A 64 69.01 -29.03 10.68
C LEU A 64 68.03 -29.54 11.75
N LYS A 65 67.91 -28.80 12.83
CA LYS A 65 66.97 -29.09 13.93
C LYS A 65 66.13 -27.87 14.29
N ILE A 66 64.91 -28.11 14.86
CA ILE A 66 64.11 -27.04 15.50
C ILE A 66 64.50 -27.00 17.00
N ARG A 67 64.90 -25.80 17.45
CA ARG A 67 65.31 -25.56 18.85
C ARG A 67 64.07 -25.66 19.77
N ARG A 68 62.94 -25.11 19.39
CA ARG A 68 61.70 -25.09 20.15
C ARG A 68 60.52 -25.25 19.22
N GLN A 69 59.45 -25.92 19.65
CA GLN A 69 58.22 -26.01 18.93
C GLN A 69 57.61 -24.59 18.70
N LEU A 70 56.94 -24.39 17.57
CA LEU A 70 56.24 -23.15 17.26
C LEU A 70 55.11 -22.89 18.27
N SER A 71 54.80 -21.65 18.45
CA SER A 71 53.83 -21.15 19.46
C SER A 71 52.44 -21.72 19.30
N ASP A 72 52.00 -21.98 18.06
CA ASP A 72 50.62 -22.47 17.79
C ASP A 72 50.51 -24.00 18.00
N PRO A 73 49.68 -24.47 18.95
CA PRO A 73 49.50 -25.89 19.25
C PRO A 73 48.96 -26.73 18.08
N ARG A 74 48.36 -26.09 17.07
CA ARG A 74 47.84 -26.76 15.87
C ARG A 74 48.94 -27.42 15.03
N PHE A 75 50.17 -26.97 15.16
CA PHE A 75 51.32 -27.61 14.51
C PHE A 75 51.72 -28.96 15.12
N VAL A 76 51.29 -29.23 16.35
CA VAL A 76 51.65 -30.47 17.07
C VAL A 76 50.55 -31.53 16.96
N ALA A 77 49.29 -31.10 16.96
CA ALA A 77 48.13 -32.01 16.91
C ALA A 77 48.01 -32.67 15.52
N PRO A 78 47.94 -34.01 15.43
CA PRO A 78 47.73 -34.69 14.14
C PRO A 78 46.46 -34.17 13.45
N GLY A 79 46.58 -33.68 12.22
CA GLY A 79 45.47 -33.09 11.51
C GLY A 79 44.99 -31.75 12.08
N GLY A 80 45.79 -31.02 12.85
CA GLY A 80 45.46 -29.75 13.51
C GLY A 80 45.16 -28.59 12.57
N GLY A 81 45.32 -28.79 11.25
CA GLY A 81 44.96 -27.80 10.23
C GLY A 81 46.04 -26.77 9.92
N LEU A 82 47.14 -26.73 10.70
CA LEU A 82 48.37 -26.00 10.41
C LEU A 82 49.51 -26.96 10.24
N TYR A 83 50.28 -26.76 9.18
CA TYR A 83 51.38 -27.64 8.79
C TYR A 83 52.57 -26.81 8.43
N TRP A 84 53.78 -27.31 8.78
CA TRP A 84 55.03 -26.74 8.28
C TRP A 84 55.97 -27.82 7.76
N GLN A 85 56.80 -27.43 6.84
CA GLN A 85 57.82 -28.27 6.24
C GLN A 85 59.03 -27.40 5.90
N VAL A 86 60.25 -27.91 6.23
CA VAL A 86 61.49 -27.31 5.83
C VAL A 86 62.23 -28.28 4.96
N GLN A 87 62.60 -27.88 3.77
CA GLN A 87 63.39 -28.67 2.82
C GLN A 87 64.76 -28.04 2.69
N PRO A 88 65.79 -28.64 3.23
CA PRO A 88 67.16 -28.26 2.96
C PRO A 88 67.56 -28.73 1.56
N GLY A 89 68.51 -28.03 0.92
CA GLY A 89 69.00 -28.43 -0.41
C GLY A 89 69.68 -29.78 -0.42
N ASN A 90 70.34 -30.16 0.69
CA ASN A 90 70.97 -31.51 0.97
C ASN A 90 70.65 -31.87 2.42
N GLY A 91 69.82 -32.85 2.64
CA GLY A 91 69.55 -33.35 4.01
C GLY A 91 68.09 -33.84 4.15
N ASP A 92 67.77 -34.31 5.34
CA ASP A 92 66.49 -34.86 5.70
C ASP A 92 65.42 -33.76 5.79
N LEU A 93 64.22 -34.06 5.28
CA LEU A 93 63.04 -33.19 5.31
C LEU A 93 62.59 -33.08 6.78
N LEU A 94 62.55 -31.83 7.28
CA LEU A 94 61.89 -31.53 8.55
C LEU A 94 60.43 -31.17 8.34
N ARG A 95 59.55 -31.68 9.18
CA ARG A 95 58.11 -31.48 9.09
C ARG A 95 57.44 -31.42 10.45
N SER A 96 56.28 -30.78 10.48
CA SER A 96 55.44 -30.68 11.68
C SER A 96 54.87 -32.04 12.08
N PRO A 97 54.70 -32.34 13.37
CA PRO A 97 53.97 -33.52 13.82
C PRO A 97 52.55 -33.59 13.26
N SER A 98 51.93 -32.46 13.06
CA SER A 98 50.58 -32.38 12.48
C SER A 98 50.50 -32.91 11.05
N LEU A 99 51.58 -32.84 10.26
CA LEU A 99 51.63 -33.30 8.87
C LEU A 99 51.80 -34.84 8.79
N GLY A 100 52.36 -35.48 9.84
CA GLY A 100 52.60 -36.91 9.86
C GLY A 100 53.63 -37.36 8.78
N ASP A 101 53.29 -38.40 8.02
CA ASP A 101 54.13 -38.92 6.93
C ASP A 101 53.91 -38.26 5.56
N GLN A 102 53.01 -37.24 5.51
CA GLN A 102 52.72 -36.55 4.28
C GLN A 102 53.74 -35.46 3.94
N GLN A 103 53.72 -34.97 2.71
CA GLN A 103 54.58 -33.90 2.25
C GLN A 103 53.73 -32.75 1.68
N LEU A 104 54.13 -31.53 1.98
CA LEU A 104 53.54 -30.34 1.37
C LEU A 104 54.04 -30.22 -0.07
N PRO A 105 53.16 -29.80 -0.99
CA PRO A 105 53.54 -29.64 -2.38
C PRO A 105 54.58 -28.53 -2.53
N PHE A 106 55.60 -28.81 -3.32
CA PHE A 106 56.51 -27.78 -3.77
C PHE A 106 55.81 -26.88 -4.78
N VAL A 107 55.72 -25.59 -4.47
CA VAL A 107 55.16 -24.62 -5.39
C VAL A 107 56.33 -23.87 -6.04
N ALA A 108 56.67 -24.24 -7.30
CA ALA A 108 57.70 -23.53 -8.03
C ALA A 108 57.36 -22.04 -8.16
N GLY A 109 58.27 -21.18 -7.70
CA GLY A 109 58.11 -19.73 -7.73
C GLY A 109 59.46 -19.00 -7.71
N ASP A 110 59.45 -17.72 -8.11
CA ASP A 110 60.64 -16.85 -8.06
C ASP A 110 61.22 -16.74 -6.63
N GLU A 111 62.52 -16.78 -6.55
CA GLU A 111 63.30 -16.89 -5.32
C GLU A 111 63.12 -15.74 -4.31
N ASN A 112 62.46 -14.62 -4.66
CA ASN A 112 62.56 -13.38 -3.85
C ASN A 112 61.24 -12.85 -3.27
N SER A 113 60.10 -13.53 -3.44
CA SER A 113 58.82 -13.03 -2.90
C SER A 113 58.05 -14.13 -2.18
N PRO A 114 57.65 -13.92 -0.91
CA PRO A 114 56.75 -14.84 -0.22
C PRO A 114 55.44 -14.88 -1.03
N ARG A 115 55.03 -16.07 -1.46
CA ARG A 115 53.75 -16.22 -2.23
C ARG A 115 52.83 -17.16 -1.50
N VAL A 116 51.72 -16.58 -1.08
CA VAL A 116 50.63 -17.37 -0.57
C VAL A 116 49.76 -17.84 -1.76
N ARG A 117 49.61 -19.15 -1.89
CA ARG A 117 48.81 -19.79 -2.96
C ARG A 117 47.93 -20.87 -2.39
N THR A 118 46.84 -21.15 -3.05
CA THR A 118 46.00 -22.31 -2.75
C THR A 118 46.48 -23.48 -3.61
N ALA A 119 46.90 -24.59 -2.95
CA ALA A 119 47.32 -25.83 -3.59
C ALA A 119 46.33 -26.95 -3.26
N ALA A 120 45.96 -27.74 -4.26
CA ALA A 120 45.19 -28.96 -4.03
C ALA A 120 46.16 -30.09 -3.68
N THR A 121 45.91 -30.79 -2.57
CA THR A 121 46.71 -31.90 -2.09
C THR A 121 45.85 -33.16 -1.93
N SER A 122 46.47 -34.30 -1.67
CA SER A 122 45.78 -35.58 -1.42
C SER A 122 44.87 -35.54 -0.19
N PHE A 123 45.10 -34.63 0.73
CA PHE A 123 44.30 -34.44 1.94
C PHE A 123 43.46 -33.17 1.98
N GLY A 124 43.35 -32.46 0.85
CA GLY A 124 42.45 -31.33 0.67
C GLY A 124 43.11 -30.11 0.03
N ARG A 125 42.34 -28.99 0.04
CA ARG A 125 42.87 -27.69 -0.40
C ARG A 125 43.61 -27.03 0.76
N LEU A 126 44.86 -26.68 0.50
CA LEU A 126 45.70 -25.95 1.46
C LEU A 126 46.01 -24.56 0.93
N ARG A 127 46.02 -23.59 1.82
CA ARG A 127 46.62 -22.28 1.56
C ARG A 127 48.07 -22.32 2.06
N VAL A 128 49.00 -22.12 1.16
CA VAL A 128 50.44 -22.39 1.36
C VAL A 128 51.20 -21.08 1.24
N ASN A 129 52.04 -20.78 2.24
CA ASN A 129 53.05 -19.75 2.15
C ASN A 129 54.42 -20.45 2.04
N GLN A 130 55.16 -20.16 0.98
CA GLN A 130 56.47 -20.71 0.73
C GLN A 130 57.48 -19.58 0.61
N ARG A 131 58.60 -19.72 1.32
CA ARG A 131 59.70 -18.76 1.30
C ARG A 131 61.03 -19.49 1.14
N THR A 132 61.84 -19.04 0.20
CA THR A 132 63.21 -19.53 0.05
C THR A 132 64.15 -18.59 0.81
N VAL A 133 64.94 -19.15 1.68
CA VAL A 133 65.85 -18.39 2.52
C VAL A 133 67.30 -18.86 2.31
N HIS A 134 68.17 -17.89 2.06
CA HIS A 134 69.61 -18.13 1.96
C HIS A 134 70.28 -17.72 3.26
N SER A 135 70.72 -18.67 4.07
CA SER A 135 71.39 -18.41 5.36
C SER A 135 72.64 -19.18 5.44
N LYS A 136 73.76 -18.53 5.18
CA LYS A 136 75.08 -19.13 5.26
C LYS A 136 75.41 -19.83 6.60
N PRO A 137 74.94 -19.39 7.78
CA PRO A 137 75.14 -20.10 9.04
C PRO A 137 74.36 -21.40 9.15
N LEU A 138 73.23 -21.55 8.45
CA LEU A 138 72.31 -22.68 8.55
C LEU A 138 72.47 -23.69 7.41
N SER A 139 72.86 -23.25 6.21
CA SER A 139 73.08 -24.13 5.06
C SER A 139 73.82 -23.41 3.93
N ALA A 140 74.73 -24.17 3.23
CA ALA A 140 75.33 -23.68 1.98
C ALA A 140 74.39 -23.60 0.81
N GLN A 141 73.24 -24.27 0.90
CA GLN A 141 72.20 -24.28 -0.11
C GLN A 141 70.95 -23.58 0.39
N PRO A 142 70.03 -23.08 -0.50
CA PRO A 142 68.81 -22.42 -0.09
C PRO A 142 67.90 -23.35 0.69
N LEU A 143 67.30 -22.84 1.77
CA LEU A 143 66.33 -23.55 2.58
C LEU A 143 64.92 -23.13 2.09
N ILE A 144 64.06 -24.10 1.80
CA ILE A 144 62.66 -23.84 1.44
C ILE A 144 61.79 -24.07 2.67
N LEU A 145 61.26 -22.98 3.20
CA LEU A 145 60.30 -23.01 4.30
C LEU A 145 58.88 -22.97 3.70
N THR A 146 58.07 -23.92 4.11
CA THR A 146 56.67 -24.02 3.66
C THR A 146 55.76 -24.10 4.88
N ILE A 147 54.81 -23.19 4.99
CA ILE A 147 53.73 -23.25 5.97
C ILE A 147 52.41 -23.31 5.24
N ALA A 148 51.51 -24.13 5.71
CA ALA A 148 50.21 -24.33 5.09
C ALA A 148 49.11 -24.42 6.15
N VAL A 149 47.94 -23.89 5.77
CA VAL A 149 46.70 -23.99 6.54
C VAL A 149 45.61 -24.69 5.71
N ASP A 150 44.76 -25.49 6.37
CA ASP A 150 43.63 -26.14 5.70
C ASP A 150 42.60 -25.11 5.28
N ALA A 151 42.41 -24.95 3.96
CA ALA A 151 41.45 -24.03 3.39
C ALA A 151 40.00 -24.33 3.81
N ARG A 152 39.68 -25.59 4.20
CA ARG A 152 38.34 -25.95 4.66
C ARG A 152 37.95 -25.24 5.95
N GLN A 153 38.93 -24.97 6.85
CA GLN A 153 38.65 -24.20 8.07
C GLN A 153 38.26 -22.76 7.73
N ILE A 154 39.02 -22.15 6.82
CA ILE A 154 38.74 -20.79 6.32
C ILE A 154 37.36 -20.74 5.63
N ASP A 155 37.09 -21.71 4.75
CA ASP A 155 35.82 -21.80 4.05
C ASP A 155 34.62 -22.00 5.00
N ALA A 156 34.80 -22.76 6.09
CA ALA A 156 33.77 -22.97 7.11
C ALA A 156 33.47 -21.68 7.88
N GLU A 157 34.49 -20.94 8.30
CA GLU A 157 34.29 -19.63 8.97
C GLU A 157 33.60 -18.62 8.05
N LEU A 158 34.02 -18.53 6.79
CA LEU A 158 33.40 -17.66 5.80
C LEU A 158 31.93 -18.05 5.54
N THR A 159 31.64 -19.34 5.47
CA THR A 159 30.26 -19.83 5.30
C THR A 159 29.36 -19.48 6.50
N GLN A 160 29.90 -19.57 7.71
CA GLN A 160 29.20 -19.19 8.93
C GLN A 160 28.92 -17.69 8.96
N LEU A 161 29.87 -16.85 8.55
CA LEU A 161 29.69 -15.41 8.40
C LEU A 161 28.63 -15.09 7.37
N ASP A 162 28.71 -15.69 6.17
CA ASP A 162 27.71 -15.49 5.11
C ASP A 162 26.30 -15.87 5.58
N ARG A 163 26.15 -16.97 6.33
CA ARG A 163 24.88 -17.39 6.91
C ARG A 163 24.35 -16.39 7.94
N THR A 164 25.21 -15.89 8.81
CA THR A 164 24.83 -14.88 9.82
C THR A 164 24.42 -13.57 9.16
N LEU A 165 25.16 -13.12 8.15
CA LEU A 165 24.82 -11.96 7.34
C LEU A 165 23.47 -12.16 6.62
N ALA A 166 23.26 -13.30 5.98
CA ALA A 166 22.01 -13.58 5.29
C ALA A 166 20.80 -13.58 6.24
N LEU A 167 20.94 -14.15 7.43
CA LEU A 167 19.88 -14.15 8.44
C LEU A 167 19.59 -12.73 8.96
N SER A 168 20.63 -11.96 9.30
CA SER A 168 20.45 -10.59 9.81
C SER A 168 19.84 -9.67 8.78
N LEU A 169 20.31 -9.72 7.52
CA LEU A 169 19.73 -8.95 6.41
C LEU A 169 18.30 -9.41 6.09
N GLY A 170 18.00 -10.69 6.23
CA GLY A 170 16.64 -11.25 6.09
C GLY A 170 15.67 -10.67 7.13
N VAL A 171 16.10 -10.57 8.39
CA VAL A 171 15.28 -9.93 9.45
C VAL A 171 15.06 -8.44 9.14
N ILE A 172 16.10 -7.73 8.70
CA ILE A 172 15.99 -6.33 8.28
C ILE A 172 15.03 -6.19 7.09
N ALA A 173 15.11 -7.10 6.09
CA ALA A 173 14.20 -7.10 4.94
C ALA A 173 12.73 -7.24 5.35
N LEU A 174 12.45 -8.15 6.29
CA LEU A 174 11.10 -8.34 6.83
C LEU A 174 10.61 -7.09 7.58
N GLY A 175 11.46 -6.50 8.42
CA GLY A 175 11.14 -5.27 9.14
C GLY A 175 10.85 -4.09 8.22
N LEU A 176 11.73 -3.84 7.23
CA LEU A 176 11.55 -2.76 6.26
C LEU A 176 10.32 -2.98 5.37
N SER A 177 10.07 -4.23 4.95
CA SER A 177 8.87 -4.56 4.17
C SER A 177 7.59 -4.32 4.98
N GLY A 178 7.58 -4.74 6.25
CA GLY A 178 6.48 -4.46 7.16
C GLY A 178 6.25 -2.95 7.35
N ALA A 179 7.32 -2.19 7.58
CA ALA A 179 7.26 -0.73 7.70
C ALA A 179 6.71 -0.07 6.42
N ALA A 180 7.16 -0.52 5.24
CA ALA A 180 6.67 -0.01 3.95
C ALA A 180 5.17 -0.28 3.76
N ILE A 181 4.68 -1.46 4.14
CA ILE A 181 3.26 -1.79 4.09
C ILE A 181 2.45 -0.85 4.98
N VAL A 182 2.88 -0.65 6.23
CA VAL A 182 2.21 0.26 7.17
C VAL A 182 2.24 1.70 6.65
N GLN A 183 3.39 2.17 6.16
CA GLN A 183 3.54 3.52 5.61
C GLN A 183 2.60 3.77 4.43
N VAL A 184 2.50 2.83 3.47
CA VAL A 184 1.58 2.93 2.33
C VAL A 184 0.12 2.90 2.80
N ALA A 185 -0.23 2.06 3.77
CA ALA A 185 -1.58 1.97 4.31
C ALA A 185 -2.00 3.27 4.99
N VAL A 186 -1.14 3.82 5.86
CA VAL A 186 -1.39 5.08 6.59
C VAL A 186 -1.41 6.27 5.63
N GLY A 187 -0.45 6.35 4.70
CA GLY A 187 -0.36 7.47 3.74
C GLY A 187 -1.53 7.52 2.76
N LEU A 188 -2.15 6.40 2.43
CA LEU A 188 -3.31 6.35 1.52
C LEU A 188 -4.67 6.33 2.25
N TRP A 189 -4.70 6.28 3.58
CA TRP A 189 -5.93 6.30 4.37
C TRP A 189 -6.77 7.58 4.16
N PRO A 190 -6.19 8.80 4.07
CA PRO A 190 -6.96 10.02 3.82
C PRO A 190 -7.73 9.99 2.49
N LEU A 191 -7.13 9.45 1.42
CA LEU A 191 -7.80 9.30 0.13
C LEU A 191 -8.99 8.35 0.19
N ALA A 192 -8.89 7.27 0.98
CA ALA A 192 -10.01 6.37 1.20
C ALA A 192 -11.14 7.03 2.00
N ARG A 193 -10.82 7.96 2.92
CA ARG A 193 -11.78 8.77 3.68
C ARG A 193 -12.53 9.74 2.76
N VAL A 194 -11.80 10.47 1.91
CA VAL A 194 -12.40 11.39 0.92
C VAL A 194 -13.34 10.63 -0.04
N ARG A 195 -12.92 9.48 -0.56
CA ARG A 195 -13.76 8.65 -1.44
C ARG A 195 -15.07 8.24 -0.77
N ARG A 196 -15.03 7.82 0.50
CA ARG A 196 -16.26 7.46 1.26
C ARG A 196 -17.16 8.66 1.47
N ALA A 197 -16.58 9.81 1.85
CA ALA A 197 -17.33 11.04 2.03
C ALA A 197 -17.99 11.53 0.71
N LEU A 198 -17.29 11.39 -0.42
CA LEU A 198 -17.85 11.73 -1.74
C LEU A 198 -19.03 10.83 -2.10
N VAL A 199 -18.97 9.54 -1.76
CA VAL A 199 -20.13 8.64 -1.92
C VAL A 199 -21.29 9.10 -1.04
N ALA A 200 -21.04 9.48 0.22
CA ALA A 200 -22.07 9.98 1.13
C ALA A 200 -22.72 11.28 0.60
N VAL A 201 -21.94 12.21 0.06
CA VAL A 201 -22.47 13.41 -0.59
C VAL A 201 -23.33 13.06 -1.82
N ARG A 202 -22.84 12.14 -2.67
CA ARG A 202 -23.57 11.70 -3.87
C ARG A 202 -24.89 11.00 -3.56
N THR A 203 -24.94 10.24 -2.46
CA THR A 203 -26.16 9.56 -1.99
C THR A 203 -27.07 10.47 -1.17
N GLY A 204 -26.67 11.73 -0.92
CA GLY A 204 -27.43 12.68 -0.14
C GLY A 204 -27.34 12.48 1.38
N GLN A 205 -26.42 11.62 1.87
CA GLN A 205 -26.21 11.39 3.30
C GLN A 205 -25.33 12.46 3.96
N ALA A 206 -24.62 13.27 3.16
CA ALA A 206 -23.81 14.38 3.62
C ALA A 206 -23.94 15.56 2.66
N THR A 207 -23.74 16.77 3.16
CA THR A 207 -23.80 18.02 2.38
C THR A 207 -22.45 18.53 1.93
N SER A 208 -21.35 18.08 2.59
CA SER A 208 -19.99 18.49 2.32
C SER A 208 -19.01 17.35 2.65
N LEU A 209 -17.78 17.49 2.16
CA LEU A 209 -16.66 16.63 2.51
C LEU A 209 -16.03 17.13 3.83
N PRO A 210 -15.41 16.23 4.64
CA PRO A 210 -14.75 16.60 5.88
C PRO A 210 -13.53 17.49 5.61
N GLU A 211 -13.33 18.51 6.45
CA GLU A 211 -12.20 19.45 6.34
C GLU A 211 -10.97 19.01 7.15
N ASP A 212 -11.16 18.06 8.08
CA ASP A 212 -10.09 17.49 8.89
C ASP A 212 -9.27 16.47 8.09
N LEU A 213 -8.38 16.97 7.24
CA LEU A 213 -7.52 16.21 6.33
C LEU A 213 -6.10 16.78 6.30
N PRO A 214 -5.09 15.95 5.95
CA PRO A 214 -3.72 16.41 5.77
C PRO A 214 -3.61 17.55 4.76
N HIS A 215 -2.60 18.43 4.96
CA HIS A 215 -2.37 19.62 4.13
C HIS A 215 -2.26 19.32 2.63
N GLU A 216 -1.80 18.13 2.26
CA GLU A 216 -1.64 17.70 0.86
C GLU A 216 -2.99 17.47 0.16
N VAL A 217 -4.03 17.16 0.93
CA VAL A 217 -5.37 16.82 0.39
C VAL A 217 -6.38 17.95 0.68
N ALA A 218 -6.15 18.75 1.71
CA ALA A 218 -7.05 19.82 2.13
C ALA A 218 -7.42 20.82 1.02
N PRO A 219 -6.50 21.31 0.15
CA PRO A 219 -6.86 22.21 -0.93
C PRO A 219 -7.84 21.57 -1.93
N LEU A 220 -7.60 20.31 -2.31
CA LEU A 220 -8.49 19.59 -3.21
C LEU A 220 -9.90 19.42 -2.63
N VAL A 221 -9.99 19.16 -1.32
CA VAL A 221 -11.28 19.02 -0.64
C VAL A 221 -12.02 20.34 -0.55
N SER A 222 -11.29 21.46 -0.30
CA SER A 222 -11.85 22.80 -0.32
C SER A 222 -12.44 23.16 -1.70
N ASP A 223 -11.70 22.86 -2.78
CA ASP A 223 -12.18 23.10 -4.15
C ASP A 223 -13.43 22.26 -4.46
N LEU A 224 -13.43 20.99 -4.05
CA LEU A 224 -14.60 20.13 -4.20
C LEU A 224 -15.82 20.62 -3.40
N ASN A 225 -15.62 21.08 -2.16
CA ASN A 225 -16.68 21.65 -1.35
C ASN A 225 -17.25 22.93 -1.98
N SER A 226 -16.38 23.78 -2.52
CA SER A 226 -16.78 24.98 -3.24
C SER A 226 -17.62 24.65 -4.49
N MET A 227 -17.23 23.62 -5.24
CA MET A 227 -17.99 23.14 -6.40
C MET A 227 -19.34 22.55 -6.00
N ILE A 228 -19.42 21.78 -4.92
CA ILE A 228 -20.66 21.23 -4.37
C ILE A 228 -21.59 22.36 -3.95
N ALA A 229 -21.09 23.38 -3.24
CA ALA A 229 -21.87 24.54 -2.82
C ALA A 229 -22.40 25.33 -4.02
N ALA A 230 -21.56 25.64 -5.00
CA ALA A 230 -21.96 26.35 -6.22
C ALA A 230 -23.03 25.58 -7.02
N ASN A 231 -22.92 24.25 -7.10
CA ASN A 231 -23.92 23.41 -7.76
C ASN A 231 -25.26 23.43 -7.02
N ASN A 232 -25.24 23.34 -5.69
CA ASN A 232 -26.47 23.44 -4.87
C ASN A 232 -27.13 24.80 -5.02
N ASP A 233 -26.36 25.90 -5.02
CA ASP A 233 -26.86 27.25 -5.23
C ASP A 233 -27.46 27.42 -6.62
N MET A 234 -26.87 26.84 -7.65
CA MET A 234 -27.41 26.87 -9.01
C MET A 234 -28.77 26.14 -9.09
N LEU A 235 -28.88 24.97 -8.49
CA LEU A 235 -30.10 24.19 -8.42
C LEU A 235 -31.21 24.95 -7.64
N GLN A 236 -30.82 25.58 -6.53
CA GLN A 236 -31.76 26.37 -5.74
C GLN A 236 -32.31 27.60 -6.50
N ARG A 237 -31.41 28.30 -7.20
CA ARG A 237 -31.82 29.44 -8.08
C ARG A 237 -32.71 28.98 -9.21
N ALA A 238 -32.40 27.88 -9.89
CA ALA A 238 -33.25 27.34 -10.97
C ALA A 238 -34.64 26.98 -10.46
N ARG A 239 -34.77 26.40 -9.25
CA ARG A 239 -36.08 26.11 -8.63
C ARG A 239 -36.87 27.37 -8.30
N SER A 240 -36.19 28.36 -7.69
CA SER A 240 -36.85 29.64 -7.37
C SER A 240 -37.37 30.35 -8.62
N GLN A 241 -36.56 30.37 -9.69
CA GLN A 241 -36.97 30.94 -10.98
C GLN A 241 -38.17 30.18 -11.60
N ALA A 242 -38.14 28.84 -11.57
CA ALA A 242 -39.27 28.05 -12.04
C ALA A 242 -40.55 28.36 -11.24
N GLY A 243 -40.42 28.49 -9.90
CA GLY A 243 -41.52 28.89 -9.02
C GLY A 243 -42.13 30.28 -9.38
N SER A 244 -41.25 31.25 -9.57
CA SER A 244 -41.66 32.62 -9.94
C SER A 244 -42.33 32.67 -11.31
N LEU A 245 -41.80 31.94 -12.30
CA LEU A 245 -42.38 31.85 -13.64
C LEU A 245 -43.78 31.21 -13.60
N ALA A 246 -43.95 30.14 -12.85
CA ALA A 246 -45.22 29.48 -12.70
C ALA A 246 -46.28 30.42 -12.08
N HIS A 247 -45.89 31.14 -11.03
CA HIS A 247 -46.81 32.13 -10.41
C HIS A 247 -47.16 33.25 -11.38
N ALA A 248 -46.18 33.78 -12.10
CA ALA A 248 -46.40 34.83 -13.10
C ALA A 248 -47.30 34.38 -14.28
N LEU A 249 -47.27 33.09 -14.63
CA LEU A 249 -48.14 32.52 -15.69
C LEU A 249 -49.55 32.20 -15.19
N LYS A 250 -49.71 31.84 -13.91
CA LYS A 250 -51.06 31.56 -13.34
C LYS A 250 -51.96 32.77 -13.33
N THR A 251 -51.45 33.97 -13.10
CA THR A 251 -52.24 35.21 -13.07
C THR A 251 -52.92 35.57 -14.42
N PRO A 252 -52.15 35.64 -15.52
CA PRO A 252 -52.78 35.91 -16.83
C PRO A 252 -53.74 34.80 -17.31
N LEU A 253 -53.41 33.53 -16.96
CA LEU A 253 -54.30 32.40 -17.26
C LEU A 253 -55.65 32.50 -16.52
N ALA A 254 -55.57 32.91 -15.22
CA ALA A 254 -56.80 33.12 -14.45
C ALA A 254 -57.68 34.26 -15.07
N ILE A 255 -57.07 35.35 -15.54
CA ILE A 255 -57.73 36.42 -16.20
C ILE A 255 -58.36 35.94 -17.51
N LEU A 256 -57.60 35.19 -18.34
CA LEU A 256 -58.15 34.63 -19.59
C LEU A 256 -59.29 33.64 -19.37
N HIS A 257 -59.21 32.86 -18.28
CA HIS A 257 -60.29 31.94 -17.90
C HIS A 257 -61.56 32.67 -17.48
N ASP A 258 -61.37 33.75 -16.69
CA ASP A 258 -62.55 34.63 -16.27
C ASP A 258 -63.18 35.32 -17.45
N GLU A 259 -62.40 35.89 -18.36
CA GLU A 259 -62.93 36.51 -19.64
C GLU A 259 -63.61 35.45 -20.50
N ALA A 260 -63.10 34.25 -20.62
CA ALA A 260 -63.71 33.16 -21.34
C ALA A 260 -65.04 32.75 -20.70
N GLN A 261 -65.16 32.80 -19.39
CA GLN A 261 -66.40 32.51 -18.66
C GLN A 261 -67.48 33.59 -18.89
N GLN A 262 -67.09 34.85 -19.02
CA GLN A 262 -67.98 35.93 -19.36
C GLN A 262 -68.49 35.83 -20.82
N LEU A 263 -67.65 35.43 -21.78
CA LEU A 263 -67.99 35.17 -23.15
C LEU A 263 -68.98 33.98 -23.33
N GLU A 264 -68.97 33.00 -22.43
CA GLU A 264 -69.93 31.88 -22.41
C GLU A 264 -71.38 32.36 -22.20
N MET A 265 -71.52 33.52 -21.57
CA MET A 265 -72.83 34.16 -21.32
C MET A 265 -73.38 34.94 -22.54
N THR A 266 -72.62 35.03 -23.62
CA THR A 266 -72.98 35.73 -24.87
C THR A 266 -73.10 34.73 -26.05
N ASP A 267 -73.46 35.20 -27.22
CA ASP A 267 -73.65 34.35 -28.42
C ASP A 267 -72.39 33.67 -28.97
N GLN A 268 -71.26 33.73 -28.21
CA GLN A 268 -69.94 33.18 -28.57
C GLN A 268 -69.51 31.94 -27.73
N ALA A 269 -70.51 31.22 -27.21
CA ALA A 269 -70.22 30.09 -26.28
C ALA A 269 -69.29 29.04 -26.83
N LYS A 270 -69.26 28.79 -28.15
CA LYS A 270 -68.27 27.83 -28.74
C LYS A 270 -66.84 28.33 -28.66
N ALA A 271 -66.54 29.58 -28.90
CA ALA A 271 -65.22 30.18 -28.82
C ALA A 271 -64.77 30.28 -27.38
N ALA A 272 -65.67 30.67 -26.48
CA ALA A 272 -65.36 30.63 -25.00
C ALA A 272 -65.00 29.28 -24.49
N GLY A 273 -65.66 28.21 -24.90
CA GLY A 273 -65.33 26.83 -24.52
C GLY A 273 -63.97 26.41 -25.00
N VAL A 274 -63.54 26.78 -26.19
CA VAL A 274 -62.18 26.48 -26.69
C VAL A 274 -61.11 27.22 -25.87
N ILE A 275 -61.28 28.49 -25.56
CA ILE A 275 -60.39 29.32 -24.79
C ILE A 275 -60.26 28.73 -23.38
N LYS A 276 -61.35 28.38 -22.73
CA LYS A 276 -61.36 27.77 -21.39
C LYS A 276 -60.60 26.45 -21.37
N GLN A 277 -60.84 25.58 -22.33
CA GLN A 277 -60.13 24.30 -22.48
C GLN A 277 -58.59 24.50 -22.63
N GLN A 278 -58.23 25.53 -23.45
CA GLN A 278 -56.79 25.83 -23.62
C GLN A 278 -56.16 26.42 -22.34
N CYS A 279 -56.85 27.24 -21.59
CA CYS A 279 -56.41 27.76 -20.30
C CYS A 279 -56.23 26.63 -19.29
N GLU A 280 -57.15 25.68 -19.17
CA GLU A 280 -57.08 24.52 -18.31
C GLU A 280 -55.91 23.62 -18.71
N GLN A 281 -55.68 23.43 -20.01
CA GLN A 281 -54.57 22.63 -20.52
C GLN A 281 -53.20 23.28 -20.22
N MET A 282 -53.06 24.60 -20.38
CA MET A 282 -51.86 25.35 -20.02
C MET A 282 -51.62 25.32 -18.50
N GLN A 283 -52.65 25.45 -17.69
CA GLN A 283 -52.57 25.34 -16.24
C GLN A 283 -52.02 23.96 -15.82
N CYS A 284 -52.59 22.88 -16.36
CA CYS A 284 -52.15 21.52 -16.12
C CYS A 284 -50.68 21.31 -16.52
N GLN A 285 -50.26 21.85 -17.66
CA GLN A 285 -48.89 21.78 -18.15
C GLN A 285 -47.91 22.53 -17.24
N ILE A 286 -48.25 23.71 -16.75
CA ILE A 286 -47.45 24.48 -15.80
C ILE A 286 -47.28 23.69 -14.47
N ASP A 287 -48.39 23.18 -13.94
CA ASP A 287 -48.38 22.42 -12.67
C ASP A 287 -47.53 21.12 -12.81
N TYR A 288 -47.65 20.44 -13.97
CA TYR A 288 -46.81 19.29 -14.29
C TYR A 288 -45.30 19.63 -14.33
N GLN A 289 -44.93 20.73 -15.05
CA GLN A 289 -43.52 21.14 -15.13
C GLN A 289 -42.97 21.57 -13.77
N MET A 290 -43.79 22.20 -12.94
CA MET A 290 -43.42 22.58 -11.57
C MET A 290 -43.23 21.37 -10.68
N ALA A 291 -44.13 20.40 -10.71
CA ALA A 291 -43.99 19.16 -9.99
C ALA A 291 -42.70 18.42 -10.41
N ARG A 292 -42.43 18.37 -11.72
CA ARG A 292 -41.22 17.79 -12.28
C ARG A 292 -39.94 18.52 -11.85
N ALA A 293 -39.92 19.86 -11.82
CA ALA A 293 -38.81 20.68 -11.37
C ALA A 293 -38.53 20.48 -9.87
N ARG A 294 -39.56 20.31 -9.05
CA ARG A 294 -39.43 19.98 -7.63
C ARG A 294 -38.89 18.54 -7.42
N ALA A 295 -39.47 17.58 -8.15
CA ALA A 295 -39.05 16.18 -8.05
C ALA A 295 -37.59 15.93 -8.52
N ALA A 296 -37.12 16.71 -9.53
CA ALA A 296 -35.70 16.65 -9.97
C ALA A 296 -34.72 17.19 -8.93
N GLY A 297 -35.20 17.91 -7.93
CA GLY A 297 -34.44 18.29 -6.76
C GLY A 297 -34.56 17.20 -5.72
N ARG A 298 -33.45 16.53 -5.42
CA ARG A 298 -33.35 15.56 -4.30
C ARG A 298 -34.02 16.19 -3.07
N GLY A 299 -35.01 15.50 -2.49
CA GLY A 299 -35.53 15.82 -1.16
C GLY A 299 -34.39 15.97 -0.16
N THR A 300 -34.66 16.65 0.94
CA THR A 300 -33.67 16.82 2.03
C THR A 300 -33.00 15.49 2.31
N PRO A 301 -31.64 15.40 2.23
CA PRO A 301 -30.93 14.16 2.43
C PRO A 301 -31.28 13.53 3.78
N GLY A 302 -31.79 12.30 3.75
CA GLY A 302 -32.20 11.60 4.97
C GLY A 302 -33.61 11.97 5.47
N ALA A 303 -34.36 12.77 4.75
CA ALA A 303 -35.76 13.03 5.10
C ALA A 303 -36.58 11.73 5.05
N ALA A 304 -37.23 11.43 6.14
CA ALA A 304 -38.13 10.30 6.28
C ALA A 304 -39.47 10.81 6.85
N THR A 305 -40.59 10.39 6.27
CA THR A 305 -41.91 10.75 6.73
C THR A 305 -42.58 9.54 7.37
N VAL A 306 -43.11 9.72 8.56
CA VAL A 306 -43.95 8.70 9.20
C VAL A 306 -45.33 8.79 8.57
N VAL A 307 -45.76 7.71 7.88
CA VAL A 307 -46.93 7.67 7.00
C VAL A 307 -48.24 7.85 7.76
N GLY A 308 -48.47 7.11 8.84
CA GLY A 308 -49.78 7.08 9.53
C GLY A 308 -50.29 8.47 10.01
N PRO A 309 -49.49 9.20 10.82
CA PRO A 309 -49.88 10.55 11.27
C PRO A 309 -50.06 11.55 10.14
N ALA A 310 -49.16 11.51 9.14
CA ALA A 310 -49.23 12.45 8.00
C ALA A 310 -50.46 12.24 7.14
N VAL A 311 -50.79 10.98 6.81
CA VAL A 311 -52.01 10.65 6.02
C VAL A 311 -53.28 11.00 6.78
N ARG A 312 -53.42 10.69 8.07
CA ARG A 312 -54.56 11.04 8.89
C ARG A 312 -54.82 12.54 8.97
N ALA A 313 -53.76 13.33 9.20
CA ALA A 313 -53.89 14.79 9.22
C ALA A 313 -54.45 15.33 7.90
N MET A 314 -53.97 14.81 6.78
CA MET A 314 -54.37 15.21 5.44
C MET A 314 -55.81 14.77 5.10
N LEU A 315 -56.16 13.51 5.37
CA LEU A 315 -57.52 13.01 5.14
C LEU A 315 -58.55 13.77 5.99
N SER A 316 -58.20 14.20 7.20
CA SER A 316 -59.02 15.06 8.05
C SER A 316 -59.25 16.43 7.42
N ALA A 317 -58.25 17.02 6.74
CA ALA A 317 -58.38 18.28 6.02
C ALA A 317 -59.25 18.13 4.79
N LEU A 318 -59.05 17.08 4.00
CA LEU A 318 -59.84 16.76 2.80
C LEU A 318 -61.32 16.41 3.15
N ALA A 319 -61.56 15.72 4.24
CA ALA A 319 -62.92 15.42 4.72
C ALA A 319 -63.70 16.71 5.07
N ARG A 320 -63.01 17.73 5.60
CA ARG A 320 -63.63 19.05 5.84
C ARG A 320 -63.94 19.78 4.52
N LEU A 321 -63.07 19.71 3.52
CA LEU A 321 -63.21 20.34 2.24
C LEU A 321 -64.38 19.72 1.44
N HIS A 322 -64.50 18.38 1.48
CA HIS A 322 -65.54 17.64 0.76
C HIS A 322 -66.80 17.28 1.62
N ARG A 323 -67.01 17.97 2.75
CA ARG A 323 -68.11 17.69 3.71
C ARG A 323 -69.50 17.65 3.05
N HIS A 324 -69.70 18.47 2.06
CA HIS A 324 -70.98 18.54 1.31
C HIS A 324 -71.28 17.31 0.44
N ARG A 325 -70.26 16.43 0.20
CA ARG A 325 -70.35 15.21 -0.63
C ARG A 325 -70.60 13.95 0.16
N GLY A 326 -70.61 14.02 1.51
CA GLY A 326 -70.84 12.87 2.40
C GLY A 326 -69.81 11.74 2.29
N ILE A 327 -68.59 12.08 1.90
CA ILE A 327 -67.51 11.11 1.69
C ILE A 327 -66.77 10.87 3.02
N THR A 328 -66.60 9.61 3.41
CA THR A 328 -65.72 9.21 4.50
C THR A 328 -64.36 8.85 3.95
N LEU A 329 -63.31 9.44 4.53
CA LEU A 329 -61.92 9.18 4.20
C LEU A 329 -61.24 8.58 5.44
N ASP A 330 -60.69 7.38 5.32
CA ASP A 330 -60.04 6.70 6.43
C ASP A 330 -58.70 6.10 6.00
N TYR A 331 -57.76 5.94 6.96
CA TYR A 331 -56.45 5.33 6.74
C TYR A 331 -56.42 3.95 7.39
N VAL A 332 -56.12 2.94 6.58
CA VAL A 332 -55.94 1.55 7.05
C VAL A 332 -54.49 1.13 6.73
N GLY A 333 -53.66 1.14 7.74
CA GLY A 333 -52.24 0.76 7.60
C GLY A 333 -51.49 0.91 8.92
N PRO A 334 -50.20 0.41 8.98
CA PRO A 334 -49.36 0.53 10.15
C PRO A 334 -48.96 2.00 10.41
N ASP A 335 -49.08 2.44 11.66
CA ASP A 335 -48.76 3.82 12.08
C ASP A 335 -47.27 4.17 11.98
N GLU A 336 -46.39 3.21 12.18
CA GLU A 336 -44.94 3.40 12.24
C GLU A 336 -44.24 3.26 10.87
N LEU A 337 -45.00 3.03 9.81
CA LEU A 337 -44.43 2.95 8.45
C LEU A 337 -43.75 4.25 8.08
N THR A 338 -42.46 4.15 7.70
CA THR A 338 -41.64 5.30 7.28
C THR A 338 -41.30 5.17 5.80
N VAL A 339 -41.41 6.29 5.08
CA VAL A 339 -41.04 6.41 3.66
C VAL A 339 -39.90 7.43 3.55
N ALA A 340 -38.88 7.12 2.76
CA ALA A 340 -37.78 8.03 2.45
C ALA A 340 -38.25 9.13 1.48
N CYS A 341 -39.02 10.08 2.01
CA CYS A 341 -39.59 11.20 1.27
C CYS A 341 -39.71 12.41 2.20
N ASP A 342 -39.52 13.61 1.65
CA ASP A 342 -39.75 14.85 2.37
C ASP A 342 -41.23 14.94 2.81
N PRO A 343 -41.55 15.36 4.06
CA PRO A 343 -42.92 15.47 4.55
C PRO A 343 -43.83 16.33 3.65
N GLN A 344 -43.31 17.38 3.02
CA GLN A 344 -44.05 18.26 2.16
C GLN A 344 -44.35 17.59 0.83
N ASP A 345 -43.37 16.94 0.18
CA ASP A 345 -43.56 16.18 -1.07
C ASP A 345 -44.50 15.00 -0.83
N PHE A 346 -44.38 14.29 0.27
CA PHE A 346 -45.29 13.22 0.65
C PHE A 346 -46.72 13.73 0.79
N SER A 347 -46.88 14.86 1.48
CA SER A 347 -48.20 15.47 1.66
C SER A 347 -48.84 15.93 0.33
N GLU A 348 -48.04 16.45 -0.60
CA GLU A 348 -48.50 16.87 -1.93
C GLU A 348 -48.92 15.66 -2.78
N ILE A 349 -48.17 14.58 -2.79
CA ILE A 349 -48.47 13.34 -3.52
C ILE A 349 -49.78 12.71 -3.02
N ILE A 350 -49.84 12.45 -1.71
CA ILE A 350 -51.00 11.77 -1.13
C ILE A 350 -52.24 12.68 -1.16
N GLY A 351 -52.05 13.98 -0.95
CA GLY A 351 -53.13 14.97 -1.05
C GLY A 351 -53.80 15.01 -2.43
N ASN A 352 -52.96 15.05 -3.47
CA ASN A 352 -53.49 15.02 -4.87
C ASN A 352 -54.17 13.68 -5.18
N LEU A 353 -53.66 12.56 -4.73
CA LEU A 353 -54.31 11.25 -4.94
C LEU A 353 -55.63 11.16 -4.20
N ALA A 354 -55.68 11.59 -2.95
CA ALA A 354 -56.88 11.55 -2.13
C ALA A 354 -57.97 12.53 -2.63
N ASP A 355 -57.58 13.74 -3.03
CA ASP A 355 -58.51 14.74 -3.61
C ASP A 355 -59.08 14.28 -4.95
N ASN A 356 -58.25 13.72 -5.83
CA ASN A 356 -58.69 13.08 -7.06
C ASN A 356 -59.67 11.93 -6.79
N GLY A 357 -59.34 11.04 -5.85
CA GLY A 357 -60.22 9.99 -5.42
C GLY A 357 -61.59 10.50 -4.92
N ALA A 358 -61.55 11.58 -4.12
CA ALA A 358 -62.78 12.23 -3.63
C ALA A 358 -63.60 12.90 -4.71
N LYS A 359 -63.00 13.46 -5.77
CA LYS A 359 -63.68 14.07 -6.90
C LYS A 359 -64.39 13.06 -7.80
N TRP A 360 -63.81 11.90 -8.03
CA TRP A 360 -64.29 10.92 -9.00
C TRP A 360 -65.27 9.87 -8.43
N ARG A 361 -65.46 9.78 -7.13
CA ARG A 361 -66.37 8.84 -6.51
C ARG A 361 -67.60 9.49 -5.92
N SER A 362 -68.79 9.04 -6.36
CA SER A 362 -70.09 9.39 -5.71
C SER A 362 -70.29 8.44 -4.50
N ALA A 363 -70.45 9.03 -3.32
CA ALA A 363 -71.12 8.51 -2.11
C ALA A 363 -70.72 7.09 -1.58
N ARG A 364 -69.52 6.59 -1.79
CA ARG A 364 -68.97 5.38 -1.11
C ARG A 364 -67.55 5.60 -0.65
N GLY A 365 -67.25 5.16 0.61
CA GLY A 365 -65.98 5.42 1.27
C GLY A 365 -64.74 5.00 0.47
N ILE A 366 -63.63 5.79 0.60
CA ILE A 366 -62.29 5.51 0.10
C ILE A 366 -61.47 5.07 1.28
N ALA A 367 -61.02 3.81 1.30
CA ALA A 367 -59.97 3.33 2.18
C ALA A 367 -58.64 3.41 1.43
N MET A 368 -57.62 3.97 2.07
CA MET A 368 -56.21 4.02 1.63
C MET A 368 -55.35 3.19 2.51
#